data_ffa19547c603dce18daa6551627df354
#
_entry.id   ffa19547c603dce18daa6551627df354
#
_cell.length_a   1.000
_cell.length_b   1.000
_cell.length_c   1.000
_cell.angle_alpha   90.00
_cell.angle_beta   90.00
_cell.angle_gamma   90.00
#
_symmetry.space_group_name_H-M   'P 1'
#
loop_
_entity.id
_entity.type
_entity.pdbx_description
1 polymer ?
#
loop_
_entity_poly.entity_id
_entity_poly.type
_entity_poly.pdbx_seq_one_letter_code
_entity_poly.pdbx_strand_id
1 'polypeptide(L)'
;MADQTPTHYAKKETIVVTRILDAPVERVWRSWTDPDLVKKWWGPKYYSSPFCSVDLHEGGKYIFCMRAPKEQGGQDMYTSGVYTKIVPMERLEFTQGMSDKEGNRIDPASIGLPPDFPKELHTVIVFKKIKHDMTELIITESEWTPGQMYIYSIVGMHQCIDKLAEDLKS
;
A
#
# COMPACT_ATOMS: atom_id res chain seq x y z
N MET A 1 -17.31 -43.21 -9.19
CA MET A 1 -16.65 -42.28 -10.10
C MET A 1 -16.68 -40.92 -9.43
N ALA A 2 -15.53 -40.47 -8.92
CA ALA A 2 -15.43 -39.16 -8.31
C ALA A 2 -15.40 -38.12 -9.43
N ASP A 3 -16.36 -37.22 -9.40
CA ASP A 3 -16.42 -36.04 -10.25
C ASP A 3 -15.25 -35.13 -9.88
N GLN A 4 -14.19 -35.17 -10.67
CA GLN A 4 -13.08 -34.22 -10.57
C GLN A 4 -13.48 -32.97 -11.38
N THR A 5 -14.34 -32.14 -10.79
CA THR A 5 -14.50 -30.78 -11.29
C THR A 5 -13.16 -30.06 -11.11
N PRO A 6 -12.53 -29.55 -12.18
CA PRO A 6 -11.30 -28.76 -12.02
C PRO A 6 -11.63 -27.56 -11.16
N THR A 7 -10.97 -27.45 -10.01
CA THR A 7 -10.99 -26.23 -9.22
C THR A 7 -10.34 -25.14 -10.09
N HIS A 8 -11.16 -24.33 -10.73
CA HIS A 8 -10.70 -23.09 -11.35
C HIS A 8 -10.18 -22.19 -10.24
N TYR A 9 -8.87 -22.25 -9.98
CA TYR A 9 -8.21 -21.20 -9.23
C TYR A 9 -8.41 -19.90 -10.02
N ALA A 10 -9.21 -18.98 -9.48
CA ALA A 10 -9.41 -17.67 -10.07
C ALA A 10 -8.03 -17.03 -10.29
N LYS A 11 -7.76 -16.58 -11.52
CA LYS A 11 -6.50 -15.91 -11.86
C LYS A 11 -6.35 -14.68 -10.97
N LYS A 12 -5.21 -14.54 -10.29
CA LYS A 12 -4.89 -13.36 -9.50
C LYS A 12 -4.68 -12.14 -10.41
N GLU A 13 -5.05 -10.97 -9.90
CA GLU A 13 -4.92 -9.69 -10.58
C GLU A 13 -3.78 -8.86 -9.97
N THR A 14 -3.28 -7.93 -10.75
CA THR A 14 -2.21 -7.01 -10.35
C THR A 14 -2.66 -5.58 -10.58
N ILE A 15 -2.48 -4.74 -9.56
CA ILE A 15 -2.65 -3.29 -9.70
C ILE A 15 -1.30 -2.70 -10.10
N VAL A 16 -1.30 -1.86 -11.14
CA VAL A 16 -0.14 -1.05 -11.52
C VAL A 16 -0.56 0.41 -11.59
N VAL A 17 0.09 1.24 -10.79
CA VAL A 17 -0.11 2.69 -10.80
C VAL A 17 1.21 3.36 -11.15
N THR A 18 1.21 4.17 -12.20
CA THR A 18 2.37 4.97 -12.60
C THR A 18 2.02 6.44 -12.48
N ARG A 19 2.88 7.22 -11.83
CA ARG A 19 2.69 8.66 -11.66
C ARG A 19 4.01 9.40 -11.81
N ILE A 20 3.98 10.51 -12.57
CA ILE A 20 5.08 11.47 -12.57
C ILE A 20 4.86 12.47 -11.43
N LEU A 21 5.85 12.63 -10.59
CA LEU A 21 5.84 13.52 -9.42
C LEU A 21 6.87 14.63 -9.62
N ASP A 22 6.46 15.87 -9.37
CA ASP A 22 7.32 17.07 -9.49
C ASP A 22 8.15 17.24 -8.22
N ALA A 23 9.04 16.29 -7.97
CA ALA A 23 9.95 16.30 -6.82
C ALA A 23 11.19 15.43 -7.10
N PRO A 24 12.33 15.77 -6.48
CA PRO A 24 13.53 14.93 -6.54
C PRO A 24 13.28 13.52 -5.98
N VAL A 25 13.98 12.54 -6.53
CA VAL A 25 13.80 11.14 -6.12
C VAL A 25 14.07 10.93 -4.62
N GLU A 26 14.98 11.70 -4.04
CA GLU A 26 15.30 11.65 -2.61
C GLU A 26 14.10 12.06 -1.75
N ARG A 27 13.33 13.08 -2.17
CA ARG A 27 12.10 13.47 -1.47
C ARG A 27 11.00 12.44 -1.60
N VAL A 28 10.83 11.87 -2.79
CA VAL A 28 9.82 10.83 -3.02
C VAL A 28 10.16 9.58 -2.20
N TRP A 29 11.42 9.17 -2.19
CA TRP A 29 11.91 8.06 -1.37
C TRP A 29 11.60 8.28 0.12
N ARG A 30 11.94 9.46 0.65
CA ARG A 30 11.69 9.79 2.05
C ARG A 30 10.20 9.77 2.39
N SER A 31 9.34 10.20 1.47
CA SER A 31 7.89 10.16 1.67
C SER A 31 7.36 8.74 1.89
N TRP A 32 8.05 7.71 1.42
CA TRP A 32 7.70 6.31 1.60
C TRP A 32 8.40 5.64 2.79
N THR A 33 9.48 6.20 3.27
CA THR A 33 10.38 5.54 4.24
C THR A 33 10.49 6.26 5.59
N ASP A 34 10.13 7.53 5.64
CA ASP A 34 10.12 8.32 6.87
C ASP A 34 8.70 8.26 7.48
N PRO A 35 8.53 7.70 8.70
CA PRO A 35 7.21 7.56 9.33
C PRO A 35 6.43 8.88 9.43
N ASP A 36 7.10 9.98 9.72
CA ASP A 36 6.43 11.29 9.85
C ASP A 36 5.95 11.82 8.50
N LEU A 37 6.63 11.47 7.42
CA LEU A 37 6.20 11.82 6.08
C LEU A 37 5.09 10.90 5.57
N VAL A 38 5.14 9.60 5.84
CA VAL A 38 4.07 8.65 5.48
C VAL A 38 2.72 9.09 6.05
N LYS A 39 2.70 9.56 7.29
CA LYS A 39 1.47 10.02 7.96
C LYS A 39 0.78 11.19 7.25
N LYS A 40 1.47 11.92 6.40
CA LYS A 40 0.91 13.09 5.70
C LYS A 40 0.02 12.71 4.52
N TRP A 41 0.22 11.53 3.93
CA TRP A 41 -0.49 11.19 2.70
C TRP A 41 -1.11 9.80 2.68
N TRP A 42 -0.74 8.89 3.60
CA TRP A 42 -1.26 7.52 3.58
C TRP A 42 -2.76 7.48 3.81
N GLY A 43 -3.44 6.62 3.03
CA GLY A 43 -4.88 6.47 3.05
C GLY A 43 -5.57 7.21 1.89
N PRO A 44 -6.73 6.69 1.44
CA PRO A 44 -7.48 7.31 0.36
C PRO A 44 -8.02 8.69 0.76
N LYS A 45 -8.66 9.37 -0.19
CA LYS A 45 -9.27 10.68 0.04
C LYS A 45 -10.16 10.68 1.29
N TYR A 46 -10.05 11.72 2.11
CA TYR A 46 -10.75 11.92 3.38
C TYR A 46 -10.26 11.05 4.56
N TYR A 47 -9.39 10.06 4.32
CA TYR A 47 -8.74 9.31 5.38
C TYR A 47 -7.54 10.10 5.91
N SER A 48 -7.21 9.88 7.19
CA SER A 48 -5.98 10.36 7.81
C SER A 48 -5.08 9.19 8.21
N SER A 49 -3.84 9.47 8.54
CA SER A 49 -2.89 8.45 8.99
C SER A 49 -2.29 8.89 10.34
N PRO A 50 -2.87 8.45 11.47
CA PRO A 50 -2.43 8.90 12.79
C PRO A 50 -1.18 8.19 13.29
N PHE A 51 -0.81 7.06 12.70
CA PHE A 51 0.32 6.25 13.14
C PHE A 51 1.05 5.62 11.96
N CYS A 52 2.37 5.58 12.06
CA CYS A 52 3.24 4.87 11.14
C CYS A 52 4.50 4.42 11.87
N SER A 53 4.94 3.20 11.64
CA SER A 53 6.20 2.65 12.14
C SER A 53 6.95 2.00 10.99
N VAL A 54 8.23 2.32 10.87
CA VAL A 54 9.10 1.79 9.80
C VAL A 54 10.43 1.36 10.40
N ASP A 55 10.80 0.11 10.16
CA ASP A 55 12.13 -0.42 10.42
C ASP A 55 12.77 -0.72 9.06
N LEU A 56 13.50 0.26 8.52
CA LEU A 56 13.94 0.27 7.13
C LEU A 56 15.22 -0.54 6.93
N HIS A 57 15.08 -1.86 6.93
CA HIS A 57 16.11 -2.79 6.46
C HIS A 57 15.43 -4.05 5.92
N GLU A 58 16.12 -4.82 5.10
CA GLU A 58 15.59 -6.10 4.61
C GLU A 58 15.34 -7.03 5.79
N GLY A 59 14.12 -7.57 5.88
CA GLY A 59 13.63 -8.30 7.05
C GLY A 59 12.98 -7.40 8.11
N GLY A 60 13.11 -6.08 8.02
CA GLY A 60 12.47 -5.12 8.92
C GLY A 60 10.97 -5.04 8.70
N LYS A 61 10.24 -4.69 9.76
CA LYS A 61 8.78 -4.59 9.76
C LYS A 61 8.33 -3.15 9.62
N TYR A 62 7.16 -2.98 9.01
CA TYR A 62 6.45 -1.70 9.01
C TYR A 62 5.00 -1.88 9.45
N ILE A 63 4.41 -0.82 9.99
CA ILE A 63 3.00 -0.73 10.31
C ILE A 63 2.50 0.61 9.81
N PHE A 64 1.48 0.60 8.96
CA PHE A 64 0.80 1.79 8.49
C PHE A 64 -0.63 1.79 9.01
N CYS A 65 -1.11 2.95 9.44
CA CYS A 65 -2.48 3.12 9.89
C CYS A 65 -3.20 4.10 8.99
N MET A 66 -4.45 3.79 8.65
CA MET A 66 -5.38 4.76 8.06
C MET A 66 -6.63 4.84 8.90
N ARG A 67 -7.10 6.07 9.13
CA ARG A 67 -8.30 6.36 9.91
C ARG A 67 -9.42 6.83 8.99
N ALA A 68 -10.55 6.13 9.04
CA ALA A 68 -11.73 6.54 8.31
C ALA A 68 -12.26 7.90 8.81
N PRO A 69 -12.91 8.70 7.96
CA PRO A 69 -13.57 9.92 8.41
C PRO A 69 -14.68 9.60 9.43
N LYS A 70 -14.98 10.57 10.30
CA LYS A 70 -15.99 10.39 11.37
C LYS A 70 -17.35 9.96 10.82
N GLU A 71 -17.72 10.49 9.67
CA GLU A 71 -18.98 10.19 8.97
C GLU A 71 -19.07 8.71 8.52
N GLN A 72 -17.92 8.03 8.42
CA GLN A 72 -17.81 6.60 8.07
C GLN A 72 -17.44 5.73 9.28
N GLY A 73 -17.50 6.27 10.48
CA GLY A 73 -17.27 5.53 11.74
C GLY A 73 -15.94 5.83 12.43
N GLY A 74 -15.00 6.51 11.78
CA GLY A 74 -13.74 6.97 12.40
C GLY A 74 -12.79 5.86 12.86
N GLN A 75 -12.96 4.61 12.40
CA GLN A 75 -12.14 3.47 12.83
C GLN A 75 -10.75 3.51 12.20
N ASP A 76 -9.79 2.97 12.93
CA ASP A 76 -8.43 2.75 12.46
C ASP A 76 -8.30 1.38 11.81
N MET A 77 -7.64 1.35 10.66
CA MET A 77 -7.25 0.12 9.98
C MET A 77 -5.73 0.11 9.83
N TYR A 78 -5.13 -1.01 10.21
CA TYR A 78 -3.68 -1.20 10.17
C TYR A 78 -3.31 -2.17 9.08
N THR A 79 -2.24 -1.85 8.36
CA THR A 79 -1.55 -2.78 7.46
C THR A 79 -0.12 -2.94 7.94
N SER A 80 0.40 -4.13 7.80
CA SER A 80 1.79 -4.43 8.17
C SER A 80 2.42 -5.39 7.20
N GLY A 81 3.72 -5.48 7.25
CA GLY A 81 4.48 -6.41 6.45
C GLY A 81 5.97 -6.34 6.74
N VAL A 82 6.73 -6.94 5.85
CA VAL A 82 8.19 -7.06 5.95
C VAL A 82 8.80 -6.56 4.66
N TYR A 83 9.84 -5.74 4.76
CA TYR A 83 10.65 -5.35 3.62
C TYR A 83 11.46 -6.55 3.13
N THR A 84 11.29 -6.93 1.87
CA THR A 84 11.99 -8.06 1.26
C THR A 84 13.16 -7.62 0.38
N LYS A 85 13.10 -6.38 -0.14
CA LYS A 85 14.18 -5.79 -0.92
C LYS A 85 14.20 -4.27 -0.77
N ILE A 86 15.38 -3.71 -0.54
CA ILE A 86 15.59 -2.27 -0.45
C ILE A 86 16.81 -1.89 -1.29
N VAL A 87 16.57 -1.10 -2.33
CA VAL A 87 17.61 -0.42 -3.11
C VAL A 87 17.35 1.08 -2.97
N PRO A 88 18.13 1.80 -2.16
CA PRO A 88 17.86 3.20 -1.86
C PRO A 88 17.65 4.06 -3.09
N MET A 89 16.61 4.89 -3.08
CA MET A 89 16.18 5.77 -4.18
C MET A 89 15.81 5.06 -5.51
N GLU A 90 15.75 3.72 -5.49
CA GLU A 90 15.43 2.96 -6.70
C GLU A 90 14.26 2.00 -6.51
N ARG A 91 14.25 1.24 -5.41
CA ARG A 91 13.28 0.14 -5.28
C ARG A 91 12.99 -0.24 -3.83
N LEU A 92 11.69 -0.44 -3.54
CA LEU A 92 11.20 -1.10 -2.33
C LEU A 92 10.33 -2.30 -2.72
N GLU A 93 10.56 -3.43 -2.08
CA GLU A 93 9.65 -4.57 -2.15
C GLU A 93 9.24 -4.96 -0.74
N PHE A 94 7.96 -5.24 -0.54
CA PHE A 94 7.46 -5.63 0.77
C PHE A 94 6.17 -6.44 0.67
N THR A 95 5.92 -7.24 1.69
CA THR A 95 4.64 -7.91 1.89
C THR A 95 3.67 -6.96 2.58
N GLN A 96 2.38 -7.16 2.38
CA GLN A 96 1.34 -6.33 2.97
C GLN A 96 0.13 -7.17 3.33
N GLY A 97 -0.44 -6.94 4.50
CA GLY A 97 -1.71 -7.53 4.90
C GLY A 97 -2.33 -6.79 6.05
N MET A 98 -3.60 -7.06 6.32
CA MET A 98 -4.30 -6.45 7.45
C MET A 98 -3.69 -6.93 8.77
N SER A 99 -3.60 -6.03 9.73
CA SER A 99 -3.00 -6.29 11.01
C SER A 99 -3.73 -5.58 12.15
N ASP A 100 -3.36 -5.93 13.38
CA ASP A 100 -3.66 -5.13 14.55
C ASP A 100 -2.66 -3.97 14.69
N LYS A 101 -2.81 -3.18 15.74
CA LYS A 101 -1.93 -2.02 15.99
C LYS A 101 -0.50 -2.39 16.34
N GLU A 102 -0.25 -3.62 16.78
CA GLU A 102 1.07 -4.16 17.06
C GLU A 102 1.73 -4.78 15.82
N GLY A 103 1.03 -4.83 14.69
CA GLY A 103 1.54 -5.41 13.44
C GLY A 103 1.35 -6.91 13.30
N ASN A 104 0.56 -7.53 14.16
CA ASN A 104 0.22 -8.96 14.03
C ASN A 104 -0.85 -9.13 12.96
N ARG A 105 -0.66 -10.10 12.05
CA ARG A 105 -1.64 -10.39 11.00
C ARG A 105 -2.98 -10.79 11.59
N ILE A 106 -4.05 -10.25 11.00
CA ILE A 106 -5.43 -10.61 11.33
C ILE A 106 -6.14 -11.10 10.09
N ASP A 107 -7.20 -11.87 10.27
CA ASP A 107 -8.08 -12.23 9.16
C ASP A 107 -8.85 -10.97 8.71
N PRO A 108 -8.80 -10.58 7.44
CA PRO A 108 -9.56 -9.44 6.94
C PRO A 108 -11.06 -9.51 7.24
N ALA A 109 -11.65 -10.70 7.27
CA ALA A 109 -13.05 -10.90 7.62
C ALA A 109 -13.37 -10.46 9.05
N SER A 110 -12.39 -10.53 9.97
CA SER A 110 -12.56 -10.13 11.37
C SER A 110 -12.83 -8.63 11.56
N ILE A 111 -12.49 -7.82 10.56
CA ILE A 111 -12.73 -6.37 10.54
C ILE A 111 -13.77 -5.95 9.51
N GLY A 112 -14.58 -6.91 9.04
CA GLY A 112 -15.70 -6.63 8.13
C GLY A 112 -15.35 -6.57 6.65
N LEU A 113 -14.13 -6.93 6.25
CA LEU A 113 -13.77 -7.03 4.84
C LEU A 113 -14.37 -8.31 4.22
N PRO A 114 -14.64 -8.32 2.90
CA PRO A 114 -15.18 -9.49 2.22
C PRO A 114 -14.29 -10.73 2.37
N PRO A 115 -14.85 -11.94 2.32
CA PRO A 115 -14.08 -13.19 2.46
C PRO A 115 -13.01 -13.40 1.38
N ASP A 116 -13.16 -12.77 0.22
CA ASP A 116 -12.23 -12.83 -0.91
C ASP A 116 -11.13 -11.76 -0.82
N PHE A 117 -11.13 -10.92 0.22
CA PHE A 117 -10.08 -9.96 0.43
C PHE A 117 -8.73 -10.67 0.66
N PRO A 118 -7.66 -10.29 -0.06
CA PRO A 118 -6.37 -10.98 0.05
C PRO A 118 -5.81 -10.96 1.46
N LYS A 119 -5.34 -12.09 1.95
CA LYS A 119 -4.65 -12.19 3.26
C LYS A 119 -3.25 -11.60 3.21
N GLU A 120 -2.60 -11.69 2.05
CA GLU A 120 -1.30 -11.10 1.82
C GLU A 120 -1.17 -10.63 0.37
N LEU A 121 -0.65 -9.42 0.21
CA LEU A 121 -0.27 -8.83 -1.06
C LEU A 121 1.25 -8.70 -1.12
N HIS A 122 1.79 -8.65 -2.33
CA HIS A 122 3.19 -8.32 -2.57
C HIS A 122 3.26 -6.99 -3.32
N THR A 123 3.98 -6.03 -2.77
CA THR A 123 4.10 -4.68 -3.32
C THR A 123 5.54 -4.40 -3.76
N VAL A 124 5.66 -3.86 -4.95
CA VAL A 124 6.92 -3.38 -5.51
C VAL A 124 6.75 -1.91 -5.87
N ILE A 125 7.65 -1.06 -5.38
CA ILE A 125 7.69 0.34 -5.71
C ILE A 125 9.01 0.64 -6.39
N VAL A 126 8.94 1.19 -7.61
CA VAL A 126 10.10 1.63 -8.37
C VAL A 126 10.12 3.14 -8.39
N PHE A 127 11.26 3.72 -8.02
CA PHE A 127 11.54 5.14 -8.04
C PHE A 127 12.50 5.41 -9.19
N LYS A 128 12.04 6.12 -10.20
CA LYS A 128 12.84 6.37 -11.38
C LYS A 128 13.08 7.87 -11.55
N LYS A 129 14.32 8.30 -11.33
CA LYS A 129 14.70 9.68 -11.59
C LYS A 129 14.60 9.98 -13.07
N ILE A 130 13.74 10.95 -13.43
CA ILE A 130 13.61 11.42 -14.82
C ILE A 130 14.51 12.64 -15.01
N LYS A 131 14.43 13.59 -14.08
CA LYS A 131 15.23 14.82 -14.03
C LYS A 131 15.62 15.09 -12.59
N HIS A 132 16.39 16.13 -12.36
CA HIS A 132 16.80 16.57 -11.02
C HIS A 132 15.60 16.72 -10.07
N ASP A 133 14.49 17.27 -10.53
CA ASP A 133 13.31 17.62 -9.76
C ASP A 133 12.05 16.85 -10.19
N MET A 134 12.21 15.71 -10.87
CA MET A 134 11.11 14.93 -11.41
C MET A 134 11.36 13.44 -11.27
N THR A 135 10.38 12.72 -10.72
CA THR A 135 10.46 11.28 -10.45
C THR A 135 9.25 10.55 -11.04
N GLU A 136 9.49 9.46 -11.74
CA GLU A 136 8.43 8.50 -12.07
C GLU A 136 8.33 7.47 -10.96
N LEU A 137 7.14 7.37 -10.38
CA LEU A 137 6.81 6.39 -9.35
C LEU A 137 5.95 5.28 -9.98
N ILE A 138 6.38 4.04 -9.84
CA ILE A 138 5.65 2.87 -10.34
C ILE A 138 5.35 1.96 -9.16
N ILE A 139 4.06 1.75 -8.86
CA ILE A 139 3.61 0.88 -7.78
C ILE A 139 2.94 -0.33 -8.40
N THR A 140 3.44 -1.51 -8.07
CA THR A 140 2.87 -2.79 -8.50
C THR A 140 2.44 -3.56 -7.27
N GLU A 141 1.17 -3.94 -7.20
CA GLU A 141 0.61 -4.68 -6.09
C GLU A 141 -0.07 -5.93 -6.63
N SER A 142 0.50 -7.08 -6.34
CA SER A 142 0.08 -8.38 -6.86
C SER A 142 -0.68 -9.21 -5.82
N GLU A 143 -1.27 -10.31 -6.27
CA GLU A 143 -2.05 -11.27 -5.48
C GLU A 143 -3.46 -10.80 -5.17
N TRP A 144 -4.01 -9.84 -5.88
CA TRP A 144 -5.39 -9.43 -5.74
C TRP A 144 -6.35 -10.50 -6.25
N THR A 145 -7.39 -10.76 -5.49
CA THR A 145 -8.55 -11.52 -5.96
C THR A 145 -9.41 -10.62 -6.84
N PRO A 146 -9.80 -11.06 -8.06
CA PRO A 146 -10.70 -10.28 -8.89
C PRO A 146 -12.01 -9.99 -8.16
N GLY A 147 -12.53 -8.77 -8.29
CA GLY A 147 -13.79 -8.37 -7.67
C GLY A 147 -13.83 -6.90 -7.28
N GLN A 148 -14.85 -6.57 -6.50
CA GLN A 148 -15.14 -5.18 -6.14
C GLN A 148 -14.03 -4.52 -5.31
N MET A 149 -13.42 -5.26 -4.39
CA MET A 149 -12.34 -4.72 -3.55
C MET A 149 -11.08 -4.42 -4.37
N TYR A 150 -10.80 -5.23 -5.39
CA TYR A 150 -9.72 -4.94 -6.35
C TYR A 150 -9.95 -3.59 -7.04
N ILE A 151 -11.18 -3.35 -7.52
CA ILE A 151 -11.53 -2.09 -8.19
C ILE A 151 -11.44 -0.90 -7.23
N TYR A 152 -11.98 -1.04 -6.02
CA TYR A 152 -11.90 0.01 -4.99
C TYR A 152 -10.46 0.32 -4.60
N SER A 153 -9.60 -0.70 -4.56
CA SER A 153 -8.18 -0.52 -4.22
C SER A 153 -7.41 0.23 -5.29
N ILE A 154 -7.76 0.05 -6.57
CA ILE A 154 -7.20 0.86 -7.66
C ILE A 154 -7.53 2.35 -7.43
N VAL A 155 -8.79 2.66 -7.19
CA VAL A 155 -9.24 4.04 -6.92
C VAL A 155 -8.57 4.60 -5.68
N GLY A 156 -8.52 3.82 -4.60
CA GLY A 156 -7.88 4.21 -3.34
C GLY A 156 -6.40 4.49 -3.50
N MET A 157 -5.68 3.69 -4.27
CA MET A 157 -4.25 3.90 -4.54
C MET A 157 -4.02 5.22 -5.29
N HIS A 158 -4.81 5.51 -6.32
CA HIS A 158 -4.72 6.79 -7.02
C HIS A 158 -4.98 7.98 -6.08
N GLN A 159 -5.95 7.87 -5.20
CA GLN A 159 -6.24 8.92 -4.21
C GLN A 159 -5.09 9.12 -3.20
N CYS A 160 -4.46 8.04 -2.76
CA CYS A 160 -3.26 8.13 -1.90
C CYS A 160 -2.14 8.88 -2.62
N ILE A 161 -1.89 8.56 -3.87
CA ILE A 161 -0.82 9.20 -4.65
C ILE A 161 -1.16 10.64 -4.99
N ASP A 162 -2.43 11.00 -5.17
CA ASP A 162 -2.85 12.40 -5.29
C ASP A 162 -2.47 13.19 -4.04
N LYS A 163 -2.68 12.63 -2.85
CA LYS A 163 -2.28 13.26 -1.58
C LYS A 163 -0.77 13.37 -1.45
N LEU A 164 -0.03 12.34 -1.86
CA LEU A 164 1.43 12.40 -1.91
C LEU A 164 1.91 13.53 -2.84
N ALA A 165 1.33 13.63 -4.02
CA ALA A 165 1.67 14.69 -4.98
C ALA A 165 1.43 16.09 -4.39
N GLU A 166 0.34 16.28 -3.66
CA GLU A 166 0.05 17.55 -2.97
C GLU A 166 1.07 17.83 -1.85
N ASP A 167 1.41 16.84 -1.04
CA ASP A 167 2.39 16.99 0.04
C ASP A 167 3.78 17.37 -0.50
N LEU A 168 4.15 16.83 -1.65
CA LEU A 168 5.43 17.13 -2.30
C LEU A 168 5.54 18.57 -2.83
N LYS A 169 4.44 19.29 -2.95
CA LYS A 169 4.42 20.71 -3.38
C LYS A 169 4.79 21.68 -2.26
N SER A 170 4.73 21.24 -1.01
CA SER A 170 5.00 22.11 0.15
C SER A 170 6.45 22.08 0.64
#